data_f0c596b0daab67b87aa4ace1dcbd48b4
#
_entry.id   f0c596b0daab67b87aa4ace1dcbd48b4
#
_cell.length_a   1.000
_cell.length_b   1.000
_cell.length_c   1.000
_cell.angle_alpha   90.00
_cell.angle_beta   90.00
_cell.angle_gamma   90.00
#
_symmetry.space_group_name_H-M   'P 1'
#
loop_
_entity.id
_entity.type
_entity.pdbx_description
1 polymer ?
#
loop_
_entity_poly.entity_id
_entity_poly.type
_entity_poly.pdbx_seq_one_letter_code
_entity_poly.pdbx_strand_id
1 'polypeptide(L)'
;MSANQKIRIHAMLRTLSPLHITSPEAARLNIAEMKPIYGDSKEHPPLNLTQKMTVHEAGNSPRNVPVIAANNVMGRLRRHAAACVLDALRSNNERIKISTYMGLQCGAVTGNPDGRDPLFQDFKDAHAHPYLGLLGGGPRMIRRAVHCFNMVPYMDATAIMFSRAMHPHLDESIHKAPADPRRLTQCWIMNRNDDLRELVNISQASEVVEDFDAQMTARQTAIIASSSADNRSEGDARLSTRSFSALEFVVPGVYFPMVFELDVNDAQMGLFLASLDRFAQKERLGGHSRNGFGNFSLTDVVATDMDGQILADGLFANSRLKLDNDFVKPYLKAWVAAAKEIDARELDRLFAPPLEESKAKRQAKASAAKSTAETV
;
A
#
# COMPACT_ATOMS: atom_id res chain seq x y z
N MET A 1 -29.32 15.01 -2.26
CA MET A 1 -28.31 13.99 -1.99
C MET A 1 -29.03 12.65 -2.00
N SER A 2 -28.56 11.67 -2.78
CA SER A 2 -29.07 10.30 -2.69
C SER A 2 -28.78 9.75 -1.29
N ALA A 3 -29.67 8.89 -0.80
CA ALA A 3 -29.42 8.20 0.47
C ALA A 3 -28.19 7.30 0.34
N ASN A 4 -27.41 7.15 1.42
CA ASN A 4 -26.33 6.20 1.42
C ASN A 4 -26.83 4.77 1.26
N GLN A 5 -26.08 3.98 0.54
CA GLN A 5 -26.32 2.56 0.33
C GLN A 5 -25.23 1.73 1.02
N LYS A 6 -25.65 0.65 1.67
CA LYS A 6 -24.73 -0.29 2.30
C LYS A 6 -24.56 -1.49 1.37
N ILE A 7 -23.36 -1.62 0.83
CA ILE A 7 -23.03 -2.61 -0.20
C ILE A 7 -21.69 -3.28 0.16
N ARG A 8 -21.57 -4.58 -0.12
CA ARG A 8 -20.30 -5.28 -0.13
C ARG A 8 -19.84 -5.48 -1.57
N ILE A 9 -18.57 -5.23 -1.81
CA ILE A 9 -17.89 -5.62 -3.05
C ILE A 9 -16.93 -6.75 -2.71
N HIS A 10 -17.18 -7.91 -3.27
CA HIS A 10 -16.33 -9.08 -3.18
C HIS A 10 -15.47 -9.20 -4.43
N ALA A 11 -14.26 -9.72 -4.28
CA ALA A 11 -13.37 -10.04 -5.39
C ALA A 11 -12.43 -11.18 -5.02
N MET A 12 -11.88 -11.88 -6.02
CA MET A 12 -10.78 -12.82 -5.85
C MET A 12 -9.49 -12.19 -6.37
N LEU A 13 -8.55 -11.95 -5.46
CA LEU A 13 -7.20 -11.54 -5.83
C LEU A 13 -6.32 -12.78 -5.96
N ARG A 14 -5.79 -13.03 -7.17
CA ARG A 14 -4.84 -14.11 -7.43
C ARG A 14 -3.45 -13.55 -7.66
N THR A 15 -2.45 -14.07 -6.94
CA THR A 15 -1.05 -13.71 -7.18
C THR A 15 -0.59 -14.29 -8.51
N LEU A 16 -0.04 -13.45 -9.40
CA LEU A 16 0.53 -13.86 -10.69
C LEU A 16 2.05 -13.92 -10.66
N SER A 17 2.66 -13.23 -9.72
CA SER A 17 4.11 -13.27 -9.45
C SER A 17 4.35 -13.33 -7.94
N PRO A 18 5.60 -13.58 -7.49
CA PRO A 18 5.91 -13.56 -6.07
C PRO A 18 5.39 -12.30 -5.38
N LEU A 19 4.78 -12.45 -4.22
CA LEU A 19 4.26 -11.32 -3.44
C LEU A 19 4.99 -11.21 -2.12
N HIS A 20 5.68 -10.09 -1.89
CA HIS A 20 6.32 -9.77 -0.63
C HIS A 20 5.69 -8.54 0.01
N ILE A 21 5.16 -8.71 1.22
CA ILE A 21 4.69 -7.61 2.06
C ILE A 21 5.57 -7.62 3.30
N THR A 22 6.40 -6.61 3.45
CA THR A 22 7.39 -6.57 4.54
C THR A 22 6.74 -6.72 5.90
N SER A 23 7.19 -7.73 6.65
CA SER A 23 6.85 -7.91 8.06
C SER A 23 7.65 -6.93 8.93
N PRO A 24 7.10 -6.44 10.04
CA PRO A 24 7.87 -5.74 11.05
C PRO A 24 8.83 -6.65 11.83
N GLU A 25 8.69 -7.97 11.70
CA GLU A 25 9.52 -8.95 12.39
C GLU A 25 10.91 -9.02 11.75
N ALA A 26 11.95 -9.03 12.59
CA ALA A 26 13.31 -9.25 12.15
C ALA A 26 13.67 -10.74 12.25
N ALA A 27 14.21 -11.29 11.17
CA ALA A 27 14.75 -12.65 11.13
C ALA A 27 16.12 -12.66 10.48
N ARG A 28 16.89 -13.72 10.76
CA ARG A 28 18.17 -13.97 10.11
C ARG A 28 18.20 -15.40 9.57
N LEU A 29 18.80 -15.57 8.41
CA LEU A 29 19.03 -16.91 7.86
C LEU A 29 20.01 -17.69 8.71
N ASN A 30 19.72 -18.95 8.93
CA ASN A 30 20.70 -19.87 9.50
C ASN A 30 21.67 -20.31 8.39
N ILE A 31 22.85 -19.70 8.34
CA ILE A 31 23.88 -20.00 7.31
C ILE A 31 24.42 -21.42 7.44
N ALA A 32 24.37 -22.05 8.62
CA ALA A 32 24.91 -23.38 8.81
C ALA A 32 24.32 -24.41 7.83
N GLU A 33 23.05 -24.22 7.46
CA GLU A 33 22.35 -25.05 6.46
C GLU A 33 22.67 -24.65 5.00
N MET A 34 23.35 -23.52 4.80
CA MET A 34 23.56 -22.90 3.49
C MET A 34 25.05 -22.74 3.11
N LYS A 35 25.94 -23.43 3.82
CA LYS A 35 27.39 -23.44 3.56
C LYS A 35 27.79 -23.62 2.08
N PRO A 36 27.11 -24.46 1.28
CA PRO A 36 27.49 -24.64 -0.12
C PRO A 36 27.36 -23.34 -0.95
N ILE A 37 26.52 -22.40 -0.52
CA ILE A 37 26.23 -21.14 -1.25
C ILE A 37 27.08 -19.98 -0.73
N TYR A 38 27.33 -19.91 0.59
CA TYR A 38 27.96 -18.76 1.25
C TYR A 38 29.40 -19.01 1.73
N GLY A 39 29.87 -20.25 1.68
CA GLY A 39 31.17 -20.61 2.25
C GLY A 39 31.20 -20.46 3.77
N ASP A 40 32.36 -20.16 4.34
CA ASP A 40 32.59 -20.05 5.78
C ASP A 40 32.26 -18.62 6.35
N SER A 41 31.38 -17.89 5.72
CA SER A 41 30.95 -16.57 6.25
C SER A 41 30.36 -16.72 7.64
N LYS A 42 30.82 -15.91 8.59
CA LYS A 42 30.31 -15.88 9.97
C LYS A 42 29.08 -14.98 10.12
N GLU A 43 28.71 -14.24 9.09
CA GLU A 43 27.59 -13.32 9.13
C GLU A 43 26.30 -14.01 8.69
N HIS A 44 25.25 -13.88 9.50
CA HIS A 44 23.92 -14.32 9.16
C HIS A 44 23.19 -13.19 8.41
N PRO A 45 22.96 -13.29 7.09
CA PRO A 45 22.30 -12.24 6.34
C PRO A 45 20.86 -12.03 6.86
N PRO A 46 20.38 -10.79 6.86
CA PRO A 46 19.01 -10.50 7.25
C PRO A 46 18.03 -11.19 6.30
N LEU A 47 17.01 -11.82 6.87
CA LEU A 47 15.89 -12.36 6.15
C LEU A 47 14.71 -11.39 6.27
N ASN A 48 14.29 -10.83 5.15
CA ASN A 48 13.08 -10.02 5.09
C ASN A 48 11.87 -10.94 5.00
N LEU A 49 11.15 -11.08 6.10
CA LEU A 49 9.95 -11.91 6.17
C LEU A 49 8.78 -11.24 5.45
N THR A 50 7.93 -12.05 4.83
CA THR A 50 6.61 -11.59 4.39
C THR A 50 5.65 -11.54 5.57
N GLN A 51 4.71 -10.59 5.54
CA GLN A 51 3.75 -10.39 6.63
C GLN A 51 2.85 -11.61 6.79
N LYS A 52 2.73 -12.07 8.03
CA LYS A 52 1.88 -13.19 8.43
C LYS A 52 0.96 -12.77 9.57
N MET A 53 -0.12 -13.49 9.70
CA MET A 53 -1.05 -13.39 10.82
C MET A 53 -1.18 -14.75 11.48
N THR A 54 -1.11 -14.78 12.80
CA THR A 54 -1.37 -15.99 13.57
C THR A 54 -2.88 -16.23 13.63
N VAL A 55 -3.32 -17.40 13.19
CA VAL A 55 -4.72 -17.85 13.29
C VAL A 55 -4.79 -19.02 14.26
N HIS A 56 -5.85 -19.05 15.03
CA HIS A 56 -6.12 -20.12 15.98
C HIS A 56 -7.35 -20.91 15.50
N GLU A 57 -7.18 -22.21 15.32
CA GLU A 57 -8.23 -23.17 15.03
C GLU A 57 -8.43 -24.05 16.26
N ALA A 58 -9.67 -24.23 16.71
CA ALA A 58 -9.98 -25.02 17.91
C ALA A 58 -9.42 -26.46 17.78
N GLY A 59 -8.69 -26.89 18.81
CA GLY A 59 -8.06 -28.22 18.84
C GLY A 59 -6.73 -28.33 18.10
N ASN A 60 -6.26 -27.27 17.43
CA ASN A 60 -4.99 -27.24 16.71
C ASN A 60 -4.02 -26.20 17.28
N SER A 61 -2.74 -26.40 17.03
CA SER A 61 -1.72 -25.38 17.33
C SER A 61 -1.93 -24.13 16.46
N PRO A 62 -1.68 -22.92 17.00
CA PRO A 62 -1.73 -21.69 16.22
C PRO A 62 -0.86 -21.78 14.95
N ARG A 63 -1.34 -21.25 13.84
CA ARG A 63 -0.66 -21.27 12.54
C ARG A 63 -0.43 -19.85 12.03
N ASN A 64 0.73 -19.62 11.45
CA ASN A 64 1.06 -18.37 10.78
C ASN A 64 0.68 -18.47 9.31
N VAL A 65 -0.30 -17.68 8.88
CA VAL A 65 -0.74 -17.62 7.48
C VAL A 65 -0.28 -16.30 6.85
N PRO A 66 0.11 -16.28 5.57
CA PRO A 66 0.43 -15.03 4.90
C PRO A 66 -0.81 -14.12 4.85
N VAL A 67 -0.59 -12.83 5.03
CA VAL A 67 -1.67 -11.84 5.07
C VAL A 67 -1.33 -10.62 4.21
N ILE A 68 -2.31 -10.14 3.46
CA ILE A 68 -2.28 -8.82 2.85
C ILE A 68 -3.13 -7.92 3.76
N ALA A 69 -2.47 -7.07 4.55
CA ALA A 69 -3.18 -6.21 5.48
C ALA A 69 -4.08 -5.20 4.74
N ALA A 70 -5.26 -4.96 5.27
CA ALA A 70 -6.24 -4.02 4.71
C ALA A 70 -5.63 -2.64 4.42
N ASN A 71 -4.74 -2.15 5.29
CA ASN A 71 -4.06 -0.87 5.10
C ASN A 71 -3.15 -0.83 3.87
N ASN A 72 -2.55 -1.96 3.47
CA ASN A 72 -1.76 -2.05 2.23
C ASN A 72 -2.63 -1.76 1.01
N VAL A 73 -3.81 -2.38 0.95
CA VAL A 73 -4.78 -2.19 -0.14
C VAL A 73 -5.38 -0.80 -0.10
N MET A 74 -5.86 -0.37 1.08
CA MET A 74 -6.51 0.92 1.24
C MET A 74 -5.59 2.10 0.94
N GLY A 75 -4.31 2.02 1.33
CA GLY A 75 -3.33 3.05 0.99
C GLY A 75 -3.08 3.17 -0.52
N ARG A 76 -3.11 2.05 -1.24
CA ARG A 76 -2.96 2.02 -2.70
C ARG A 76 -4.23 2.48 -3.41
N LEU A 77 -5.39 2.00 -2.96
CA LEU A 77 -6.69 2.42 -3.47
C LEU A 77 -6.88 3.94 -3.30
N ARG A 78 -6.44 4.50 -2.17
CA ARG A 78 -6.42 5.95 -1.93
C ARG A 78 -5.64 6.70 -3.00
N ARG A 79 -4.45 6.23 -3.38
CA ARG A 79 -3.65 6.87 -4.43
C ARG A 79 -4.33 6.82 -5.80
N HIS A 80 -5.03 5.72 -6.10
CA HIS A 80 -5.81 5.63 -7.34
C HIS A 80 -7.04 6.54 -7.32
N ALA A 81 -7.72 6.68 -6.18
CA ALA A 81 -8.79 7.64 -6.02
C ALA A 81 -8.29 9.09 -6.11
N ALA A 82 -7.14 9.38 -5.48
CA ALA A 82 -6.47 10.67 -5.63
C ALA A 82 -6.15 10.98 -7.09
N ALA A 83 -5.67 9.99 -7.85
CA ALA A 83 -5.41 10.15 -9.28
C ALA A 83 -6.71 10.49 -10.07
N CYS A 84 -7.86 9.89 -9.71
CA CYS A 84 -9.15 10.26 -10.31
C CYS A 84 -9.52 11.72 -10.02
N VAL A 85 -9.33 12.18 -8.78
CA VAL A 85 -9.58 13.59 -8.40
C VAL A 85 -8.61 14.54 -9.11
N LEU A 86 -7.32 14.19 -9.19
CA LEU A 86 -6.32 15.00 -9.88
C LEU A 86 -6.58 15.11 -11.38
N ASP A 87 -7.09 14.04 -12.01
CA ASP A 87 -7.50 14.10 -13.42
C ASP A 87 -8.72 15.01 -13.61
N ALA A 88 -9.67 15.00 -12.66
CA ALA A 88 -10.81 15.92 -12.68
C ALA A 88 -10.37 17.38 -12.54
N LEU A 89 -9.51 17.69 -11.55
CA LEU A 89 -8.94 19.04 -11.38
C LEU A 89 -8.19 19.52 -12.63
N ARG A 90 -7.40 18.63 -13.25
CA ARG A 90 -6.71 18.95 -14.51
C ARG A 90 -7.68 19.28 -15.63
N SER A 91 -8.76 18.51 -15.76
CA SER A 91 -9.79 18.72 -16.78
C SER A 91 -10.56 20.02 -16.57
N ASN A 92 -10.71 20.46 -15.31
CA ASN A 92 -11.36 21.69 -14.92
C ASN A 92 -10.39 22.90 -14.92
N ASN A 93 -9.11 22.73 -15.28
CA ASN A 93 -8.03 23.72 -15.16
C ASN A 93 -7.81 24.26 -13.74
N GLU A 94 -8.16 23.47 -12.74
CA GLU A 94 -8.02 23.79 -11.33
C GLU A 94 -6.65 23.39 -10.78
N ARG A 95 -6.13 24.16 -9.79
CA ARG A 95 -4.84 23.92 -9.14
C ARG A 95 -4.98 23.96 -7.63
N ILE A 96 -4.40 22.97 -6.97
CA ILE A 96 -4.40 22.81 -5.51
C ILE A 96 -3.03 23.11 -4.91
N LYS A 97 -3.01 23.36 -3.60
CA LYS A 97 -1.77 23.51 -2.83
C LYS A 97 -1.03 22.19 -2.69
N ILE A 98 0.29 22.25 -2.49
CA ILE A 98 1.11 21.06 -2.26
C ILE A 98 0.65 20.26 -1.03
N SER A 99 0.20 20.94 0.03
CA SER A 99 -0.35 20.29 1.23
C SER A 99 -1.59 19.45 0.92
N THR A 100 -2.50 19.96 0.09
CA THR A 100 -3.70 19.26 -0.39
C THR A 100 -3.32 18.06 -1.24
N TYR A 101 -2.37 18.23 -2.19
CA TYR A 101 -1.84 17.14 -2.98
C TYR A 101 -1.28 16.02 -2.11
N MET A 102 -0.45 16.36 -1.12
CA MET A 102 0.11 15.38 -0.18
C MET A 102 -1.00 14.71 0.64
N GLY A 103 -2.00 15.47 1.11
CA GLY A 103 -3.15 14.95 1.85
C GLY A 103 -3.99 13.97 1.04
N LEU A 104 -4.22 14.23 -0.24
CA LEU A 104 -4.88 13.28 -1.16
C LEU A 104 -4.08 11.97 -1.27
N GLN A 105 -2.76 12.02 -1.35
CA GLN A 105 -1.93 10.82 -1.50
C GLN A 105 -1.79 10.01 -0.21
N CYS A 106 -1.62 10.69 0.94
CA CYS A 106 -1.30 10.03 2.22
C CYS A 106 -2.52 9.81 3.12
N GLY A 107 -3.59 10.59 2.92
CA GLY A 107 -4.76 10.58 3.81
C GLY A 107 -4.55 11.28 5.15
N ALA A 108 -3.31 11.57 5.53
CA ALA A 108 -2.95 12.29 6.74
C ALA A 108 -2.14 13.52 6.36
N VAL A 109 -2.65 14.69 6.67
CA VAL A 109 -1.82 15.86 6.93
C VAL A 109 -1.81 15.99 8.43
N THR A 110 -0.65 15.99 9.04
CA THR A 110 -0.37 16.04 10.48
C THR A 110 -1.63 16.28 11.32
N GLY A 111 -2.00 15.28 12.12
CA GLY A 111 -3.22 15.31 12.90
C GLY A 111 -3.35 16.61 13.67
N ASN A 112 -4.56 16.98 14.03
CA ASN A 112 -4.80 18.15 14.86
C ASN A 112 -4.08 17.97 16.21
N PRO A 113 -2.89 18.55 16.43
CA PRO A 113 -2.14 18.36 17.68
C PRO A 113 -2.86 18.96 18.89
N ASP A 114 -3.89 19.78 18.65
CA ASP A 114 -4.64 20.46 19.69
C ASP A 114 -5.98 19.76 20.04
N GLY A 115 -6.28 18.60 19.39
CA GLY A 115 -7.49 17.83 19.72
C GLY A 115 -8.80 18.58 19.52
N ARG A 116 -8.84 19.63 18.68
CA ARG A 116 -10.06 20.40 18.42
C ARG A 116 -10.95 19.66 17.46
N ASP A 117 -12.20 19.53 17.82
CA ASP A 117 -13.23 19.03 16.94
C ASP A 117 -13.39 19.95 15.71
N PRO A 118 -13.59 19.37 14.51
CA PRO A 118 -13.92 20.16 13.34
C PRO A 118 -15.23 20.89 13.52
N LEU A 119 -15.38 22.07 12.89
CA LEU A 119 -16.66 22.72 12.83
C LEU A 119 -17.70 21.80 12.18
N PHE A 120 -18.93 21.81 12.68
CA PHE A 120 -19.99 20.91 12.19
C PHE A 120 -20.22 21.06 10.67
N GLN A 121 -20.11 22.28 10.15
CA GLN A 121 -20.24 22.52 8.71
C GLN A 121 -19.07 21.91 7.93
N ASP A 122 -17.84 22.08 8.39
CA ASP A 122 -16.66 21.46 7.77
C ASP A 122 -16.74 19.94 7.75
N PHE A 123 -17.31 19.36 8.82
CA PHE A 123 -17.55 17.93 8.90
C PHE A 123 -18.59 17.47 7.86
N LYS A 124 -19.68 18.21 7.71
CA LYS A 124 -20.71 17.95 6.68
C LYS A 124 -20.14 18.05 5.27
N ASP A 125 -19.41 19.13 4.98
CA ASP A 125 -18.80 19.36 3.67
C ASP A 125 -17.80 18.24 3.33
N ALA A 126 -16.96 17.84 4.28
CA ALA A 126 -16.01 16.77 4.08
C ALA A 126 -16.68 15.41 3.85
N HIS A 127 -17.77 15.10 4.55
CA HIS A 127 -18.56 13.89 4.32
C HIS A 127 -19.30 13.92 2.97
N ALA A 128 -19.75 15.07 2.54
CA ALA A 128 -20.42 15.25 1.26
C ALA A 128 -19.45 15.15 0.08
N HIS A 129 -18.16 15.52 0.29
CA HIS A 129 -17.14 15.46 -0.75
C HIS A 129 -16.86 14.01 -1.15
N PRO A 130 -16.90 13.64 -2.46
CA PRO A 130 -16.79 12.25 -2.90
C PRO A 130 -15.53 11.55 -2.39
N TYR A 131 -14.38 12.23 -2.42
CA TYR A 131 -13.12 11.65 -1.99
C TYR A 131 -13.01 11.53 -0.47
N LEU A 132 -13.25 12.61 0.28
CA LEU A 132 -13.10 12.62 1.73
C LEU A 132 -14.17 11.77 2.43
N GLY A 133 -15.41 11.82 1.95
CA GLY A 133 -16.49 10.97 2.46
C GLY A 133 -16.20 9.49 2.24
N LEU A 134 -15.66 9.12 1.07
CA LEU A 134 -15.30 7.73 0.77
C LEU A 134 -14.12 7.25 1.61
N LEU A 135 -13.00 7.95 1.57
CA LEU A 135 -11.70 7.47 2.07
C LEU A 135 -11.31 8.04 3.44
N GLY A 136 -12.00 9.07 3.89
CA GLY A 136 -11.72 9.73 5.14
C GLY A 136 -10.34 10.41 5.18
N GLY A 137 -9.92 10.83 6.35
CA GLY A 137 -8.63 11.44 6.59
C GLY A 137 -8.69 12.97 6.62
N GLY A 138 -7.56 13.58 6.27
CA GLY A 138 -7.37 15.02 6.39
C GLY A 138 -7.18 15.48 7.85
N PRO A 139 -6.93 16.80 8.06
CA PRO A 139 -6.71 17.36 9.41
C PRO A 139 -7.90 17.20 10.34
N ARG A 140 -9.10 16.97 9.77
CA ARG A 140 -10.36 16.82 10.50
C ARG A 140 -10.66 15.39 10.91
N MET A 141 -9.75 14.43 10.61
CA MET A 141 -9.88 13.03 10.99
C MET A 141 -11.22 12.40 10.58
N ILE A 142 -11.71 12.72 9.38
CA ILE A 142 -12.98 12.19 8.87
C ILE A 142 -12.91 10.66 8.77
N ARG A 143 -13.93 9.99 9.30
CA ARG A 143 -14.03 8.53 9.19
C ARG A 143 -14.34 8.12 7.75
N ARG A 144 -13.64 7.14 7.25
CA ARG A 144 -13.87 6.57 5.92
C ARG A 144 -15.18 5.79 5.86
N ALA A 145 -15.85 5.87 4.72
CA ALA A 145 -17.09 5.13 4.43
C ALA A 145 -16.80 3.74 3.81
N VAL A 146 -15.58 3.48 3.36
CA VAL A 146 -15.15 2.18 2.83
C VAL A 146 -14.25 1.46 3.81
N HIS A 147 -14.57 0.20 4.10
CA HIS A 147 -13.77 -0.71 4.92
C HIS A 147 -13.30 -1.88 4.09
N CYS A 148 -12.03 -2.25 4.20
CA CYS A 148 -11.45 -3.45 3.61
C CYS A 148 -11.08 -4.41 4.73
N PHE A 149 -11.32 -5.70 4.55
CA PHE A 149 -10.86 -6.73 5.48
C PHE A 149 -9.40 -7.10 5.18
N ASN A 150 -8.70 -7.63 6.19
CA ASN A 150 -7.43 -8.29 5.94
C ASN A 150 -7.67 -9.49 5.05
N MET A 151 -6.85 -9.62 4.01
CA MET A 151 -6.97 -10.73 3.07
C MET A 151 -6.02 -11.84 3.47
N VAL A 152 -6.56 -13.03 3.65
CA VAL A 152 -5.81 -14.25 3.93
C VAL A 152 -6.23 -15.31 2.89
N PRO A 153 -5.38 -16.29 2.58
CA PRO A 153 -5.78 -17.41 1.74
C PRO A 153 -6.95 -18.16 2.39
N TYR A 154 -7.91 -18.59 1.59
CA TYR A 154 -9.00 -19.45 2.08
C TYR A 154 -8.46 -20.84 2.35
N MET A 155 -8.53 -21.29 3.59
CA MET A 155 -8.09 -22.61 4.07
C MET A 155 -8.88 -22.95 5.35
N ASP A 156 -8.83 -24.21 5.80
CA ASP A 156 -9.58 -24.65 6.98
C ASP A 156 -9.31 -23.75 8.20
N ALA A 157 -8.04 -23.40 8.43
CA ALA A 157 -7.65 -22.55 9.55
C ALA A 157 -8.17 -21.11 9.46
N THR A 158 -8.49 -20.61 8.26
CA THR A 158 -8.96 -19.23 8.05
C THR A 158 -10.45 -19.15 7.75
N ALA A 159 -11.17 -20.27 7.60
CA ALA A 159 -12.58 -20.31 7.22
C ALA A 159 -13.47 -19.43 8.12
N ILE A 160 -13.18 -19.40 9.43
CA ILE A 160 -13.94 -18.57 10.39
C ILE A 160 -13.89 -17.07 10.05
N MET A 161 -12.84 -16.60 9.42
CA MET A 161 -12.67 -15.18 9.06
C MET A 161 -13.63 -14.74 7.96
N PHE A 162 -14.14 -15.69 7.18
CA PHE A 162 -15.06 -15.44 6.07
C PHE A 162 -16.54 -15.61 6.45
N SER A 163 -16.85 -16.02 7.68
CA SER A 163 -18.21 -16.37 8.13
C SER A 163 -19.25 -15.27 7.93
N ARG A 164 -18.84 -13.99 7.96
CA ARG A 164 -19.75 -12.84 7.77
C ARG A 164 -19.76 -12.27 6.36
N ALA A 165 -18.77 -12.60 5.56
CA ALA A 165 -18.55 -12.00 4.25
C ALA A 165 -17.91 -13.00 3.29
N MET A 166 -18.48 -14.21 3.24
CA MET A 166 -18.07 -15.25 2.29
C MET A 166 -18.28 -14.74 0.87
N HIS A 167 -17.29 -14.95 0.02
CA HIS A 167 -17.41 -14.62 -1.39
C HIS A 167 -18.47 -15.51 -2.05
N PRO A 168 -19.48 -14.96 -2.77
CA PRO A 168 -20.57 -15.75 -3.34
C PRO A 168 -20.11 -16.86 -4.30
N HIS A 169 -19.01 -16.64 -5.01
CA HIS A 169 -18.43 -17.60 -5.95
C HIS A 169 -17.19 -18.30 -5.43
N LEU A 170 -17.08 -18.47 -4.11
CA LEU A 170 -16.00 -19.25 -3.53
C LEU A 170 -16.19 -20.73 -3.91
N ASP A 171 -15.26 -21.25 -4.72
CA ASP A 171 -15.18 -22.67 -5.08
C ASP A 171 -13.96 -23.27 -4.38
N GLU A 172 -14.21 -24.19 -3.44
CA GLU A 172 -13.14 -24.82 -2.68
C GLU A 172 -12.16 -25.61 -3.57
N SER A 173 -12.62 -26.16 -4.67
CA SER A 173 -11.77 -26.92 -5.60
C SER A 173 -10.71 -26.04 -6.31
N ILE A 174 -11.01 -24.75 -6.45
CA ILE A 174 -10.17 -23.79 -7.18
C ILE A 174 -9.43 -22.85 -6.20
N HIS A 175 -10.14 -22.34 -5.20
CA HIS A 175 -9.68 -21.22 -4.38
C HIS A 175 -9.07 -21.65 -3.05
N LYS A 176 -9.32 -22.90 -2.62
CA LYS A 176 -8.81 -23.40 -1.34
C LYS A 176 -7.30 -23.59 -1.39
N ALA A 177 -6.62 -22.93 -0.48
CA ALA A 177 -5.19 -23.07 -0.33
C ALA A 177 -4.81 -24.37 0.39
N PRO A 178 -3.58 -24.90 0.21
CA PRO A 178 -3.09 -26.07 0.94
C PRO A 178 -3.24 -25.92 2.46
N ALA A 179 -3.56 -26.99 3.15
CA ALA A 179 -3.74 -27.01 4.61
C ALA A 179 -2.50 -26.59 5.41
N ASP A 180 -1.28 -26.76 4.86
CA ASP A 180 -0.03 -26.29 5.45
C ASP A 180 0.33 -24.89 4.93
N PRO A 181 0.22 -23.83 5.74
CA PRO A 181 0.55 -22.46 5.31
C PRO A 181 2.02 -22.27 4.87
N ARG A 182 2.94 -23.13 5.32
CA ARG A 182 4.36 -23.07 4.93
C ARG A 182 4.56 -23.32 3.44
N ARG A 183 3.64 -24.02 2.78
CA ARG A 183 3.66 -24.24 1.33
C ARG A 183 3.26 -23.02 0.52
N LEU A 184 2.73 -22.00 1.18
CA LEU A 184 2.31 -20.75 0.54
C LEU A 184 3.44 -19.72 0.48
N THR A 185 4.55 -19.97 1.16
CA THR A 185 5.70 -19.06 1.18
C THR A 185 6.98 -19.78 0.76
N GLN A 186 7.88 -19.02 0.13
CA GLN A 186 9.20 -19.46 -0.30
C GLN A 186 10.21 -18.36 -0.01
N CYS A 187 11.47 -18.73 0.20
CA CYS A 187 12.56 -17.79 0.35
C CYS A 187 13.42 -17.77 -0.91
N TRP A 188 13.76 -16.55 -1.37
CA TRP A 188 14.83 -16.34 -2.33
C TRP A 188 16.01 -15.68 -1.66
N ILE A 189 17.17 -16.11 -2.08
CA ILE A 189 18.43 -15.47 -1.72
C ILE A 189 18.89 -14.75 -2.97
N MET A 190 18.96 -13.43 -2.86
CA MET A 190 19.50 -12.58 -3.91
C MET A 190 20.96 -12.29 -3.58
N ASN A 191 21.83 -12.75 -4.44
CA ASN A 191 23.23 -12.42 -4.39
C ASN A 191 23.49 -11.35 -5.46
N ARG A 192 23.88 -10.17 -5.03
CA ARG A 192 24.40 -9.16 -5.92
C ARG A 192 25.93 -9.27 -5.89
N ASN A 193 26.48 -9.69 -6.99
CA ASN A 193 27.93 -9.76 -7.19
C ASN A 193 28.28 -8.83 -8.35
N ASP A 194 28.33 -7.53 -8.06
CA ASP A 194 28.77 -6.53 -9.05
C ASP A 194 30.31 -6.54 -9.06
N ASP A 195 30.88 -7.38 -9.90
CA ASP A 195 32.32 -7.32 -10.18
C ASP A 195 32.56 -6.19 -11.21
N LEU A 196 33.21 -5.13 -10.75
CA LEU A 196 33.50 -3.97 -11.61
C LEU A 196 34.36 -4.37 -12.82
N ARG A 197 35.16 -5.47 -12.74
CA ARG A 197 35.93 -5.96 -13.88
C ARG A 197 35.07 -6.55 -14.99
N GLU A 198 33.89 -7.11 -14.65
CA GLU A 198 32.94 -7.64 -15.62
C GLU A 198 31.99 -6.56 -16.14
N LEU A 199 31.68 -5.56 -15.31
CA LEU A 199 30.72 -4.51 -15.62
C LEU A 199 31.34 -3.31 -16.35
N VAL A 200 32.64 -3.08 -16.16
CA VAL A 200 33.37 -1.93 -16.74
C VAL A 200 34.05 -2.35 -18.04
N ASN A 201 33.62 -1.78 -19.15
CA ASN A 201 34.41 -1.81 -20.36
C ASN A 201 35.64 -0.90 -20.19
N ILE A 202 36.80 -1.50 -19.85
CA ILE A 202 38.04 -0.79 -19.52
C ILE A 202 38.50 0.09 -20.69
N SER A 203 38.37 -0.38 -21.91
CA SER A 203 38.74 0.43 -23.10
C SER A 203 37.88 1.68 -23.21
N GLN A 204 36.58 1.53 -23.05
CA GLN A 204 35.66 2.67 -23.09
C GLN A 204 35.84 3.61 -21.89
N ALA A 205 36.06 3.05 -20.71
CA ALA A 205 36.22 3.84 -19.48
C ALA A 205 37.51 4.66 -19.54
N SER A 206 38.62 4.11 -20.03
CA SER A 206 39.92 4.81 -20.17
C SER A 206 39.85 5.99 -21.18
N GLU A 207 38.90 5.95 -22.13
CA GLU A 207 38.71 7.03 -23.10
C GLU A 207 37.91 8.21 -22.54
N VAL A 208 37.03 7.99 -21.56
CA VAL A 208 36.06 9.01 -21.08
C VAL A 208 36.25 9.40 -19.61
N VAL A 209 37.02 8.66 -18.85
CA VAL A 209 37.31 8.95 -17.44
C VAL A 209 38.70 9.59 -17.34
N GLU A 210 38.78 10.80 -16.83
CA GLU A 210 40.03 11.50 -16.58
C GLU A 210 40.87 10.73 -15.56
N ASP A 211 42.15 10.51 -15.86
CA ASP A 211 43.08 9.75 -15.01
C ASP A 211 42.54 8.42 -14.53
N PHE A 212 41.89 7.64 -15.42
CA PHE A 212 41.18 6.41 -15.09
C PHE A 212 42.03 5.45 -14.19
N ASP A 213 43.27 5.18 -14.55
CA ASP A 213 44.15 4.26 -13.79
C ASP A 213 44.45 4.78 -12.38
N ALA A 214 44.69 6.11 -12.25
CA ALA A 214 44.95 6.72 -10.95
C ALA A 214 43.69 6.69 -10.07
N GLN A 215 42.54 6.98 -10.64
CA GLN A 215 41.25 6.94 -9.91
C GLN A 215 40.88 5.51 -9.51
N MET A 216 41.11 4.54 -10.37
CA MET A 216 40.86 3.10 -10.06
C MET A 216 41.81 2.61 -8.97
N THR A 217 43.10 2.99 -9.00
CA THR A 217 44.07 2.67 -7.96
C THR A 217 43.72 3.31 -6.63
N ALA A 218 43.34 4.58 -6.62
CA ALA A 218 42.90 5.29 -5.41
C ALA A 218 41.67 4.63 -4.79
N ARG A 219 40.68 4.27 -5.62
CA ARG A 219 39.48 3.56 -5.18
C ARG A 219 39.81 2.18 -4.61
N GLN A 220 40.68 1.44 -5.23
CA GLN A 220 41.14 0.14 -4.74
C GLN A 220 41.84 0.26 -3.38
N THR A 221 42.76 1.24 -3.24
CA THR A 221 43.44 1.53 -1.98
C THR A 221 42.45 1.93 -0.87
N ALA A 222 41.44 2.75 -1.16
CA ALA A 222 40.42 3.10 -0.21
C ALA A 222 39.57 1.90 0.26
N ILE A 223 39.26 0.97 -0.65
CA ILE A 223 38.55 -0.27 -0.33
C ILE A 223 39.41 -1.18 0.56
N ILE A 224 40.69 -1.32 0.26
CA ILE A 224 41.64 -2.10 1.07
C ILE A 224 41.74 -1.48 2.48
N ALA A 225 41.93 -0.17 2.57
CA ALA A 225 42.02 0.53 3.86
C ALA A 225 40.73 0.40 4.71
N SER A 226 39.55 0.43 4.08
CA SER A 226 38.28 0.21 4.78
C SER A 226 38.06 -1.25 5.20
N SER A 227 38.65 -2.21 4.49
CA SER A 227 38.55 -3.66 4.80
C SER A 227 39.57 -4.14 5.84
N SER A 228 40.68 -3.44 6.01
CA SER A 228 41.71 -3.78 7.00
C SER A 228 41.26 -3.53 8.45
N ALA A 229 40.26 -2.70 8.67
CA ALA A 229 39.64 -2.53 9.99
C ALA A 229 38.89 -3.79 10.46
N ASP A 230 38.60 -4.76 9.57
CA ASP A 230 37.73 -5.93 9.82
C ASP A 230 38.48 -7.29 9.67
N ASN A 231 39.81 -7.37 9.88
CA ASN A 231 40.61 -8.61 9.83
C ASN A 231 40.46 -9.45 8.53
N ARG A 232 40.26 -8.82 7.38
CA ARG A 232 40.25 -9.51 6.09
C ARG A 232 41.67 -9.53 5.48
N SER A 233 42.09 -10.68 4.97
CA SER A 233 43.40 -10.85 4.34
C SER A 233 43.55 -9.96 3.09
N GLU A 234 44.72 -9.36 2.87
CA GLU A 234 45.04 -8.46 1.76
C GLU A 234 44.71 -8.99 0.35
N GLY A 235 44.55 -10.30 0.19
CA GLY A 235 44.18 -10.92 -1.08
C GLY A 235 42.70 -10.83 -1.46
N ASP A 236 41.82 -10.39 -0.54
CA ASP A 236 40.36 -10.43 -0.72
C ASP A 236 39.72 -9.05 -0.97
N ALA A 237 40.52 -7.99 -1.16
CA ALA A 237 40.03 -6.66 -1.52
C ALA A 237 39.50 -6.67 -2.97
N ARG A 238 38.36 -7.29 -3.15
CA ARG A 238 37.68 -7.35 -4.44
C ARG A 238 36.98 -6.00 -4.70
N LEU A 239 37.13 -5.52 -5.93
CA LEU A 239 36.37 -4.38 -6.46
C LEU A 239 34.83 -4.67 -6.52
N SER A 240 34.41 -5.83 -6.03
CA SER A 240 33.01 -6.28 -6.06
C SER A 240 32.30 -5.94 -4.76
N THR A 241 31.14 -5.30 -4.88
CA THR A 241 30.19 -5.17 -3.77
C THR A 241 29.34 -6.45 -3.72
N ARG A 242 29.69 -7.39 -2.85
CA ARG A 242 28.80 -8.52 -2.56
C ARG A 242 27.76 -8.08 -1.54
N SER A 243 26.52 -8.07 -1.92
CA SER A 243 25.43 -7.94 -0.98
C SER A 243 24.50 -9.14 -1.07
N PHE A 244 24.26 -9.76 0.08
CA PHE A 244 23.29 -10.83 0.19
C PHE A 244 22.02 -10.26 0.83
N SER A 245 20.89 -10.53 0.21
CA SER A 245 19.59 -10.29 0.83
C SER A 245 18.74 -11.53 0.66
N ALA A 246 18.10 -11.95 1.74
CA ALA A 246 17.13 -13.02 1.70
C ALA A 246 15.72 -12.44 1.83
N LEU A 247 14.82 -12.95 1.01
CA LEU A 247 13.46 -12.46 0.90
C LEU A 247 12.49 -13.62 0.94
N GLU A 248 11.59 -13.62 1.93
CA GLU A 248 10.44 -14.51 1.95
C GLU A 248 9.29 -13.87 1.17
N PHE A 249 8.55 -14.64 0.40
CA PHE A 249 7.42 -14.18 -0.40
C PHE A 249 6.33 -15.24 -0.50
N VAL A 250 5.10 -14.78 -0.79
CA VAL A 250 3.99 -15.66 -1.16
C VAL A 250 4.18 -16.12 -2.61
N VAL A 251 4.03 -17.43 -2.84
CA VAL A 251 4.18 -18.01 -4.18
C VAL A 251 3.09 -17.55 -5.13
N PRO A 252 3.34 -17.52 -6.46
CA PRO A 252 2.29 -17.28 -7.44
C PRO A 252 1.17 -18.31 -7.38
N GLY A 253 -0.03 -17.91 -7.80
CA GLY A 253 -1.20 -18.81 -7.89
C GLY A 253 -2.07 -18.85 -6.64
N VAL A 254 -1.70 -18.17 -5.55
CA VAL A 254 -2.50 -18.12 -4.31
C VAL A 254 -3.66 -17.14 -4.48
N TYR A 255 -4.85 -17.58 -4.08
CA TYR A 255 -6.05 -16.77 -4.06
C TYR A 255 -6.26 -16.14 -2.67
N PHE A 256 -6.59 -14.86 -2.68
CA PHE A 256 -6.95 -14.08 -1.50
C PHE A 256 -8.35 -13.49 -1.71
N PRO A 257 -9.39 -14.03 -1.04
CA PRO A 257 -10.69 -13.36 -1.04
C PRO A 257 -10.57 -11.95 -0.49
N MET A 258 -11.11 -10.98 -1.22
CA MET A 258 -11.08 -9.57 -0.91
C MET A 258 -12.51 -9.08 -0.71
N VAL A 259 -12.75 -8.34 0.37
CA VAL A 259 -14.07 -7.79 0.68
C VAL A 259 -13.93 -6.34 1.08
N PHE A 260 -14.78 -5.50 0.47
CA PHE A 260 -15.00 -4.12 0.87
C PHE A 260 -16.44 -3.97 1.37
N GLU A 261 -16.62 -3.34 2.52
CA GLU A 261 -17.92 -2.85 2.99
C GLU A 261 -17.97 -1.34 2.76
N LEU A 262 -19.05 -0.87 2.15
CA LEU A 262 -19.25 0.51 1.76
C LEU A 262 -20.59 1.03 2.33
N ASP A 263 -20.55 2.24 2.88
CA ASP A 263 -21.75 3.02 3.27
C ASP A 263 -21.65 4.37 2.55
N VAL A 264 -22.09 4.39 1.29
CA VAL A 264 -21.70 5.42 0.31
C VAL A 264 -22.90 5.91 -0.50
N ASN A 265 -22.81 7.15 -0.98
CA ASN A 265 -23.69 7.68 -2.02
C ASN A 265 -23.20 7.29 -3.43
N ASP A 266 -23.99 7.60 -4.45
CA ASP A 266 -23.73 7.18 -5.83
C ASP A 266 -22.40 7.73 -6.38
N ALA A 267 -22.03 8.97 -6.08
CA ALA A 267 -20.77 9.57 -6.53
C ALA A 267 -19.56 8.92 -5.85
N GLN A 268 -19.67 8.60 -4.58
CA GLN A 268 -18.63 7.89 -3.82
C GLN A 268 -18.46 6.47 -4.31
N MET A 269 -19.58 5.76 -4.62
CA MET A 269 -19.52 4.43 -5.23
C MET A 269 -18.83 4.49 -6.61
N GLY A 270 -19.16 5.48 -7.42
CA GLY A 270 -18.54 5.66 -8.73
C GLY A 270 -17.05 5.94 -8.64
N LEU A 271 -16.61 6.76 -7.69
CA LEU A 271 -15.19 6.99 -7.41
C LEU A 271 -14.51 5.71 -6.93
N PHE A 272 -15.15 4.93 -6.06
CA PHE A 272 -14.63 3.64 -5.59
C PHE A 272 -14.42 2.68 -6.76
N LEU A 273 -15.42 2.49 -7.62
CA LEU A 273 -15.33 1.60 -8.79
C LEU A 273 -14.25 2.04 -9.77
N ALA A 274 -14.16 3.35 -10.07
CA ALA A 274 -13.10 3.90 -10.91
C ALA A 274 -11.70 3.71 -10.31
N SER A 275 -11.59 3.81 -9.00
CA SER A 275 -10.34 3.59 -8.26
C SER A 275 -9.94 2.12 -8.24
N LEU A 276 -10.92 1.21 -8.08
CA LEU A 276 -10.71 -0.23 -8.07
C LEU A 276 -10.29 -0.72 -9.46
N ASP A 277 -10.86 -0.16 -10.53
CA ASP A 277 -10.44 -0.43 -11.91
C ASP A 277 -8.97 -0.05 -12.14
N ARG A 278 -8.57 1.16 -11.72
CA ARG A 278 -7.16 1.59 -11.81
C ARG A 278 -6.23 0.73 -10.96
N PHE A 279 -6.66 0.36 -9.76
CA PHE A 279 -5.92 -0.53 -8.87
C PHE A 279 -5.69 -1.88 -9.56
N ALA A 280 -6.73 -2.50 -10.11
CA ALA A 280 -6.62 -3.79 -10.79
C ALA A 280 -5.69 -3.78 -12.00
N GLN A 281 -5.62 -2.66 -12.73
CA GLN A 281 -4.82 -2.55 -13.96
C GLN A 281 -3.36 -2.12 -13.71
N LYS A 282 -3.12 -1.21 -12.77
CA LYS A 282 -1.85 -0.48 -12.68
C LYS A 282 -1.03 -0.82 -11.46
N GLU A 283 -1.65 -1.40 -10.43
CA GLU A 283 -0.97 -1.59 -9.16
C GLU A 283 -0.06 -2.82 -9.16
N ARG A 284 0.95 -2.75 -8.30
CA ARG A 284 1.80 -3.85 -7.88
C ARG A 284 1.80 -3.90 -6.38
N LEU A 285 1.31 -5.01 -5.81
CA LEU A 285 1.21 -5.15 -4.36
C LEU A 285 2.56 -5.46 -3.72
N GLY A 286 2.75 -4.95 -2.52
CA GLY A 286 3.94 -5.19 -1.72
C GLY A 286 5.19 -4.45 -2.19
N GLY A 287 6.34 -4.98 -1.82
CA GLY A 287 7.67 -4.49 -2.19
C GLY A 287 8.27 -5.20 -3.40
N HIS A 288 9.47 -4.79 -3.78
CA HIS A 288 10.26 -5.42 -4.85
C HIS A 288 9.61 -5.43 -6.24
N SER A 289 8.72 -4.49 -6.53
CA SER A 289 8.03 -4.41 -7.83
C SER A 289 9.00 -4.26 -9.03
N ARG A 290 10.16 -3.64 -8.83
CA ARG A 290 11.22 -3.55 -9.85
C ARG A 290 11.81 -4.91 -10.21
N ASN A 291 11.73 -5.89 -9.31
CA ASN A 291 12.19 -7.26 -9.51
C ASN A 291 11.05 -8.18 -10.00
N GLY A 292 9.96 -7.62 -10.51
CA GLY A 292 8.84 -8.38 -11.05
C GLY A 292 7.85 -8.91 -10.01
N PHE A 293 7.96 -8.49 -8.74
CA PHE A 293 7.06 -8.92 -7.67
C PHE A 293 5.75 -8.15 -7.68
N GLY A 294 4.72 -8.75 -7.08
CA GLY A 294 3.46 -8.10 -6.74
C GLY A 294 2.45 -8.01 -7.88
N ASN A 295 2.66 -8.70 -8.99
CA ASN A 295 1.62 -8.83 -10.02
C ASN A 295 0.46 -9.67 -9.50
N PHE A 296 -0.75 -9.26 -9.79
CA PHE A 296 -1.97 -9.97 -9.43
C PHE A 296 -3.05 -9.77 -10.50
N SER A 297 -4.04 -10.66 -10.47
CA SER A 297 -5.32 -10.46 -11.17
C SER A 297 -6.44 -10.28 -10.16
N LEU A 298 -7.46 -9.54 -10.56
CA LEU A 298 -8.69 -9.36 -9.80
C LEU A 298 -9.81 -9.97 -10.63
N THR A 299 -10.44 -11.02 -10.10
CA THR A 299 -11.51 -11.77 -10.75
C THR A 299 -12.74 -11.88 -9.85
N ASP A 300 -13.83 -12.38 -10.39
CA ASP A 300 -15.06 -12.70 -9.66
C ASP A 300 -15.56 -11.53 -8.81
N VAL A 301 -15.56 -10.33 -9.40
CA VAL A 301 -16.00 -9.13 -8.69
C VAL A 301 -17.52 -9.07 -8.69
N VAL A 302 -18.09 -9.13 -7.48
CA VAL A 302 -19.53 -9.23 -7.22
C VAL A 302 -19.95 -8.17 -6.21
N ALA A 303 -21.08 -7.52 -6.44
CA ALA A 303 -21.74 -6.66 -5.47
C ALA A 303 -22.84 -7.43 -4.73
N THR A 304 -22.88 -7.35 -3.40
CA THR A 304 -23.96 -7.88 -2.58
C THR A 304 -24.49 -6.82 -1.63
N ASP A 305 -25.69 -7.02 -1.13
CA ASP A 305 -26.15 -6.32 0.06
C ASP A 305 -25.46 -6.85 1.34
N MET A 306 -25.87 -6.33 2.51
CA MET A 306 -25.28 -6.75 3.79
C MET A 306 -25.75 -8.14 4.24
N ASP A 307 -26.83 -8.66 3.65
CA ASP A 307 -27.37 -9.99 3.93
C ASP A 307 -26.79 -11.07 2.99
N GLY A 308 -25.97 -10.62 2.01
CA GLY A 308 -25.28 -11.51 1.06
C GLY A 308 -26.08 -11.78 -0.23
N GLN A 309 -27.20 -11.10 -0.44
CA GLN A 309 -27.94 -11.19 -1.70
C GLN A 309 -27.15 -10.50 -2.82
N ILE A 310 -26.97 -11.19 -3.94
CA ILE A 310 -26.24 -10.64 -5.10
C ILE A 310 -27.08 -9.51 -5.74
N LEU A 311 -26.49 -8.32 -5.75
CA LEU A 311 -27.03 -7.15 -6.44
C LEU A 311 -26.54 -7.06 -7.88
N ALA A 312 -25.30 -7.44 -8.13
CA ALA A 312 -24.72 -7.51 -9.45
C ALA A 312 -23.51 -8.46 -9.47
N ASP A 313 -23.35 -9.15 -10.59
CA ASP A 313 -22.29 -10.13 -10.79
C ASP A 313 -21.40 -9.76 -11.96
N GLY A 314 -20.20 -10.32 -11.96
CA GLY A 314 -19.25 -10.19 -13.06
C GLY A 314 -18.93 -8.73 -13.38
N LEU A 315 -18.74 -7.88 -12.37
CA LEU A 315 -18.47 -6.45 -12.56
C LEU A 315 -17.16 -6.20 -13.31
N PHE A 316 -16.24 -7.17 -13.31
CA PHE A 316 -14.95 -7.09 -14.00
C PHE A 316 -14.79 -8.19 -15.04
N ALA A 317 -14.05 -7.89 -16.09
CA ALA A 317 -13.54 -8.86 -17.07
C ALA A 317 -12.06 -8.57 -17.32
N ASN A 318 -11.20 -9.60 -17.24
CA ASN A 318 -9.74 -9.46 -17.42
C ASN A 318 -9.13 -8.36 -16.56
N SER A 319 -9.51 -8.30 -15.29
CA SER A 319 -9.12 -7.26 -14.32
C SER A 319 -9.50 -5.83 -14.76
N ARG A 320 -10.55 -5.67 -15.53
CA ARG A 320 -11.11 -4.38 -15.96
C ARG A 320 -12.59 -4.28 -15.63
N LEU A 321 -12.99 -3.11 -15.18
CA LEU A 321 -14.39 -2.79 -14.90
C LEU A 321 -15.20 -2.82 -16.20
N LYS A 322 -16.34 -3.53 -16.20
CA LYS A 322 -17.29 -3.52 -17.30
C LYS A 322 -18.12 -2.24 -17.25
N LEU A 323 -17.77 -1.29 -18.08
CA LEU A 323 -18.43 0.02 -18.13
C LEU A 323 -19.89 -0.04 -18.64
N ASP A 324 -20.25 -1.10 -19.34
CA ASP A 324 -21.59 -1.36 -19.87
C ASP A 324 -22.52 -2.11 -18.90
N ASN A 325 -22.01 -2.52 -17.73
CA ASN A 325 -22.81 -3.18 -16.70
C ASN A 325 -23.85 -2.21 -16.11
N ASP A 326 -25.10 -2.65 -16.01
CA ASP A 326 -26.23 -1.81 -15.60
C ASP A 326 -26.14 -1.35 -14.13
N PHE A 327 -25.46 -2.11 -13.27
CA PHE A 327 -25.15 -1.70 -11.90
C PHE A 327 -24.05 -0.62 -11.89
N VAL A 328 -23.06 -0.72 -12.73
CA VAL A 328 -21.88 0.18 -12.75
C VAL A 328 -22.19 1.55 -13.37
N LYS A 329 -22.94 1.58 -14.46
CA LYS A 329 -23.25 2.80 -15.25
C LYS A 329 -23.75 3.98 -14.43
N PRO A 330 -24.79 3.83 -13.57
CA PRO A 330 -25.35 4.96 -12.83
C PRO A 330 -24.32 5.58 -11.86
N TYR A 331 -23.52 4.76 -11.20
CA TYR A 331 -22.50 5.24 -10.28
C TYR A 331 -21.35 5.97 -10.98
N LEU A 332 -20.86 5.44 -12.11
CA LEU A 332 -19.84 6.14 -12.89
C LEU A 332 -20.36 7.46 -13.44
N LYS A 333 -21.64 7.52 -13.88
CA LYS A 333 -22.28 8.77 -14.30
C LYS A 333 -22.34 9.78 -13.17
N ALA A 334 -22.71 9.34 -11.96
CA ALA A 334 -22.74 10.18 -10.78
C ALA A 334 -21.34 10.71 -10.41
N TRP A 335 -20.32 9.85 -10.49
CA TRP A 335 -18.93 10.28 -10.28
C TRP A 335 -18.48 11.31 -11.32
N VAL A 336 -18.75 11.07 -12.60
CA VAL A 336 -18.39 12.02 -13.67
C VAL A 336 -19.06 13.37 -13.52
N ALA A 337 -20.32 13.38 -13.05
CA ALA A 337 -21.02 14.62 -12.73
C ALA A 337 -20.35 15.36 -11.55
N ALA A 338 -20.11 14.64 -10.45
CA ALA A 338 -19.45 15.22 -9.27
C ALA A 338 -18.00 15.68 -9.57
N ALA A 339 -17.28 14.98 -10.43
CA ALA A 339 -15.91 15.34 -10.83
C ALA A 339 -15.83 16.70 -11.54
N LYS A 340 -16.87 17.10 -12.25
CA LYS A 340 -16.93 18.42 -12.89
C LYS A 340 -17.12 19.57 -11.90
N GLU A 341 -17.64 19.26 -10.72
CA GLU A 341 -17.94 20.24 -9.67
C GLU A 341 -16.84 20.28 -8.59
N ILE A 342 -15.75 19.51 -8.76
CA ILE A 342 -14.64 19.55 -7.82
C ILE A 342 -13.96 20.91 -7.90
N ASP A 343 -13.95 21.63 -6.77
CA ASP A 343 -13.34 22.94 -6.59
C ASP A 343 -12.03 22.81 -5.79
N ALA A 344 -10.95 23.35 -6.37
CA ALA A 344 -9.63 23.37 -5.74
C ALA A 344 -9.61 24.17 -4.43
N ARG A 345 -10.37 25.26 -4.34
CA ARG A 345 -10.42 26.11 -3.13
C ARG A 345 -11.12 25.37 -1.99
N GLU A 346 -12.19 24.64 -2.30
CA GLU A 346 -12.89 23.82 -1.30
C GLU A 346 -11.97 22.70 -0.81
N LEU A 347 -11.27 21.99 -1.70
CA LEU A 347 -10.28 20.98 -1.33
C LEU A 347 -9.17 21.58 -0.47
N ASP A 348 -8.61 22.70 -0.84
CA ASP A 348 -7.59 23.39 -0.07
C ASP A 348 -8.07 23.78 1.33
N ARG A 349 -9.33 24.23 1.45
CA ARG A 349 -9.97 24.52 2.73
C ARG A 349 -10.13 23.26 3.59
N LEU A 350 -10.61 22.17 2.99
CA LEU A 350 -10.83 20.90 3.70
C LEU A 350 -9.52 20.23 4.14
N PHE A 351 -8.43 20.43 3.40
CA PHE A 351 -7.10 19.92 3.75
C PHE A 351 -6.22 20.94 4.49
N ALA A 352 -6.66 22.20 4.63
CA ALA A 352 -5.89 23.19 5.39
C ALA A 352 -5.77 22.79 6.86
N PRO A 353 -4.59 22.83 7.45
CA PRO A 353 -4.43 22.61 8.87
C PRO A 353 -5.12 23.74 9.65
N PRO A 354 -5.83 23.43 10.73
CA PRO A 354 -6.52 24.46 11.56
C PRO A 354 -5.55 25.37 12.35
N LEU A 355 -4.27 25.33 12.03
CA LEU A 355 -3.18 25.85 12.87
C LEU A 355 -3.02 27.40 12.87
N GLU A 356 -3.41 28.10 11.82
CA GLU A 356 -3.16 29.55 11.77
C GLU A 356 -4.10 30.35 12.68
N GLU A 357 -5.36 30.00 12.75
CA GLU A 357 -6.30 30.63 13.68
C GLU A 357 -6.04 30.27 15.15
N SER A 358 -5.49 29.09 15.45
CA SER A 358 -5.23 28.65 16.81
C SER A 358 -4.02 29.32 17.44
N LYS A 359 -2.96 29.58 16.67
CA LYS A 359 -1.79 30.32 17.16
C LYS A 359 -2.11 31.79 17.44
N ALA A 360 -2.86 32.43 16.54
CA ALA A 360 -3.31 33.82 16.74
C ALA A 360 -4.24 33.96 17.95
N LYS A 361 -5.19 33.03 18.14
CA LYS A 361 -6.09 32.99 19.33
C LYS A 361 -5.35 32.65 20.62
N ARG A 362 -4.34 31.76 20.59
CA ARG A 362 -3.50 31.47 21.77
C ARG A 362 -2.61 32.66 22.13
N GLN A 363 -2.02 33.32 21.16
CA GLN A 363 -1.24 34.54 21.40
C GLN A 363 -2.11 35.68 21.95
N ALA A 364 -3.32 35.87 21.40
CA ALA A 364 -4.27 36.84 21.91
C ALA A 364 -4.74 36.52 23.34
N LYS A 365 -5.00 35.22 23.64
CA LYS A 365 -5.40 34.79 24.99
C LYS A 365 -4.24 34.85 25.99
N ALA A 366 -3.01 34.58 25.56
CA ALA A 366 -1.82 34.71 26.39
C ALA A 366 -1.47 36.18 26.67
N SER A 367 -1.65 37.05 25.68
CA SER A 367 -1.46 38.49 25.88
C SER A 367 -2.56 39.12 26.75
N ALA A 368 -3.82 38.70 26.62
CA ALA A 368 -4.93 39.12 27.48
C ALA A 368 -4.74 38.65 28.95
N ALA A 369 -4.26 37.40 29.15
CA ALA A 369 -3.97 36.90 30.50
C ALA A 369 -2.77 37.61 31.17
N LYS A 370 -1.77 38.03 30.40
CA LYS A 370 -0.67 38.85 30.92
C LYS A 370 -1.11 40.25 31.30
N SER A 371 -1.97 40.89 30.47
CA SER A 371 -2.47 42.22 30.81
C SER A 371 -3.35 42.26 32.05
N THR A 372 -4.08 41.16 32.33
CA THR A 372 -4.92 41.05 33.57
C THR A 372 -4.07 40.80 34.80
N ALA A 373 -2.89 40.15 34.67
CA ALA A 373 -1.99 39.87 35.79
C ALA A 373 -1.09 41.09 36.14
N GLU A 374 -0.95 42.04 35.25
CA GLU A 374 -0.21 43.29 35.52
C GLU A 374 -1.08 44.42 36.06
N THR A 375 -2.40 44.19 36.20
CA THR A 375 -3.38 45.17 36.68
C THR A 375 -3.90 44.85 38.11
N VAL A 376 -3.39 43.81 38.74
CA VAL A 376 -3.63 43.42 40.14
C VAL A 376 -2.34 43.55 40.95
#